data_84b87575bb91ac6b4b4e14f6d6f36f8b
#
_entry.id   84b87575bb91ac6b4b4e14f6d6f36f8b
#
_cell.length_a   1.000
_cell.length_b   1.000
_cell.length_c   1.000
_cell.angle_alpha   90.00
_cell.angle_beta   90.00
_cell.angle_gamma   90.00
#
_symmetry.space_group_name_H-M   'P 1'
#
loop_
_entity.id
_entity.type
_entity.pdbx_description
1 polymer ?
#
loop_
_entity_poly.entity_id
_entity_poly.type
_entity_poly.pdbx_seq_one_letter_code
_entity_poly.pdbx_strand_id
1 'polypeptide(L)'
;MAAAGEADSNRWNAMRRLSRKVTQYSFRIVLALIVAGLAGCAASRGFDQAAMREALHLDSLSTPENQSVSHESARPSPPFRLGVFFVKHDVPDTPSIRKVEWLSADRDQLFRKLAPLRDEQLLADTFVLVDVTLRSDNVKGIRQAGARFGADMVLIIDGIAAVDRYNNRLAWLYPTLLGAYLLPGTESDALVMATGSLWAVRSDWHAPIQTVEIQSKVKGSAAFVEDATALQEAKQQAIHSLGKRIAEVLQSPK
;
A
#
# COMPACT_ATOMS: atom_id res chain seq x y z
N MET A 1 -17.87 -41.33 72.55
CA MET A 1 -17.56 -41.75 71.16
C MET A 1 -18.33 -40.96 70.07
N ALA A 2 -19.14 -40.00 70.36
CA ALA A 2 -19.95 -39.26 69.36
C ALA A 2 -19.25 -38.05 68.70
N ALA A 3 -18.28 -37.41 69.33
CA ALA A 3 -17.64 -36.18 68.86
C ALA A 3 -16.67 -36.35 67.66
N ALA A 4 -16.12 -37.57 67.45
CA ALA A 4 -15.17 -37.83 66.37
C ALA A 4 -15.83 -37.94 64.98
N GLY A 5 -17.08 -38.39 64.91
CA GLY A 5 -17.84 -38.55 63.66
C GLY A 5 -18.31 -37.26 63.05
N GLU A 6 -18.58 -36.25 63.88
CA GLU A 6 -19.12 -34.96 63.44
C GLU A 6 -18.01 -34.04 62.81
N ALA A 7 -16.79 -34.15 63.35
CA ALA A 7 -15.63 -33.45 62.80
C ALA A 7 -15.23 -33.97 61.38
N ASP A 8 -15.37 -35.25 61.14
CA ASP A 8 -15.01 -35.87 59.87
C ASP A 8 -16.06 -35.57 58.78
N SER A 9 -17.35 -35.55 59.14
CA SER A 9 -18.46 -35.13 58.26
C SER A 9 -18.30 -33.67 57.81
N ASN A 10 -17.92 -32.78 58.72
CA ASN A 10 -17.69 -31.37 58.38
C ASN A 10 -16.50 -31.14 57.48
N ARG A 11 -15.41 -31.90 57.61
CA ARG A 11 -14.27 -31.90 56.72
C ARG A 11 -14.62 -32.37 55.31
N TRP A 12 -15.38 -33.44 55.17
CA TRP A 12 -15.86 -33.96 53.92
C TRP A 12 -16.78 -32.96 53.18
N ASN A 13 -17.64 -32.31 53.87
CA ASN A 13 -18.53 -31.29 53.31
C ASN A 13 -17.75 -30.03 52.89
N ALA A 14 -16.74 -29.65 53.62
CA ALA A 14 -15.87 -28.55 53.28
C ALA A 14 -15.04 -28.86 52.02
N MET A 15 -14.48 -30.07 51.87
CA MET A 15 -13.75 -30.51 50.69
C MET A 15 -14.63 -30.57 49.47
N ARG A 16 -15.87 -31.08 49.57
CA ARG A 16 -16.84 -31.09 48.47
C ARG A 16 -17.23 -29.68 48.01
N ARG A 17 -17.37 -28.72 48.92
CA ARG A 17 -17.67 -27.32 48.57
C ARG A 17 -16.48 -26.65 47.90
N LEU A 18 -15.25 -26.94 48.31
CA LEU A 18 -14.02 -26.43 47.68
C LEU A 18 -13.88 -27.01 46.25
N SER A 19 -14.07 -28.30 46.09
CA SER A 19 -13.96 -28.95 44.75
C SER A 19 -14.99 -28.40 43.78
N ARG A 20 -16.24 -28.19 44.21
CA ARG A 20 -17.28 -27.57 43.37
C ARG A 20 -16.95 -26.12 42.96
N LYS A 21 -16.39 -25.32 43.88
CA LYS A 21 -15.96 -23.96 43.56
C LYS A 21 -14.83 -23.97 42.54
N VAL A 22 -13.83 -24.81 42.73
CA VAL A 22 -12.68 -24.93 41.82
C VAL A 22 -13.18 -25.33 40.41
N THR A 23 -14.09 -26.34 40.31
CA THR A 23 -14.65 -26.76 39.04
C THR A 23 -15.47 -25.65 38.38
N GLN A 24 -16.24 -24.87 39.14
CA GLN A 24 -16.96 -23.72 38.59
C GLN A 24 -16.05 -22.59 38.10
N TYR A 25 -15.00 -22.29 38.81
CA TYR A 25 -14.01 -21.28 38.37
C TYR A 25 -13.26 -21.77 37.12
N SER A 26 -12.85 -23.02 37.07
CA SER A 26 -12.22 -23.60 35.89
C SER A 26 -13.11 -23.55 34.67
N PHE A 27 -14.40 -23.91 34.84
CA PHE A 27 -15.39 -23.85 33.77
C PHE A 27 -15.61 -22.40 33.24
N ARG A 28 -15.70 -21.43 34.18
CA ARG A 28 -15.85 -20.01 33.81
C ARG A 28 -14.64 -19.46 33.08
N ILE A 29 -13.44 -19.86 33.47
CA ILE A 29 -12.19 -19.47 32.80
C ILE A 29 -12.15 -20.06 31.40
N VAL A 30 -12.46 -21.34 31.25
CA VAL A 30 -12.50 -22.01 29.94
C VAL A 30 -13.56 -21.37 29.03
N LEU A 31 -14.75 -21.07 29.56
CA LEU A 31 -15.81 -20.40 28.82
C LEU A 31 -15.39 -18.99 28.39
N ALA A 32 -14.76 -18.23 29.27
CA ALA A 32 -14.24 -16.89 28.97
C ALA A 32 -13.13 -16.93 27.89
N LEU A 33 -12.25 -17.93 27.92
CA LEU A 33 -11.22 -18.15 26.89
C LEU A 33 -11.84 -18.53 25.54
N ILE A 34 -12.90 -19.34 25.54
CA ILE A 34 -13.63 -19.69 24.30
C ILE A 34 -14.31 -18.46 23.70
N VAL A 35 -14.98 -17.63 24.53
CA VAL A 35 -15.64 -16.41 24.08
C VAL A 35 -14.63 -15.39 23.56
N ALA A 36 -13.49 -15.23 24.25
CA ALA A 36 -12.41 -14.38 23.78
C ALA A 36 -11.79 -14.86 22.45
N GLY A 37 -11.70 -16.18 22.24
CA GLY A 37 -11.25 -16.79 20.99
C GLY A 37 -12.21 -16.53 19.81
N LEU A 38 -13.52 -16.50 20.05
CA LEU A 38 -14.50 -16.21 19.02
C LEU A 38 -14.50 -14.73 18.58
N ALA A 39 -14.08 -13.82 19.45
CA ALA A 39 -13.94 -12.39 19.13
C ALA A 39 -12.65 -12.06 18.33
N GLY A 40 -11.70 -13.01 18.24
CA GLY A 40 -10.38 -12.79 17.62
C GLY A 40 -10.36 -12.89 16.09
N CYS A 41 -11.43 -13.34 15.44
CA CYS A 41 -11.51 -13.45 13.99
C CYS A 41 -12.01 -12.13 13.38
N ALA A 42 -11.16 -11.14 13.24
CA ALA A 42 -11.46 -9.99 12.40
C ALA A 42 -11.37 -10.43 10.93
N ALA A 43 -12.50 -10.45 10.23
CA ALA A 43 -12.50 -10.72 8.80
C ALA A 43 -11.84 -9.57 8.02
N SER A 44 -11.24 -9.89 6.86
CA SER A 44 -10.79 -8.87 5.91
C SER A 44 -11.94 -7.90 5.58
N ARG A 45 -11.65 -6.61 5.56
CA ARG A 45 -12.58 -5.56 5.14
C ARG A 45 -12.49 -5.29 3.64
N GLY A 46 -11.42 -5.78 3.02
CA GLY A 46 -11.10 -5.49 1.63
C GLY A 46 -10.62 -4.05 1.43
N PHE A 47 -10.51 -3.66 0.16
CA PHE A 47 -10.06 -2.33 -0.24
C PHE A 47 -11.20 -1.54 -0.88
N ASP A 48 -11.37 -0.30 -0.49
CA ASP A 48 -12.25 0.65 -1.18
C ASP A 48 -11.54 1.19 -2.42
N GLN A 49 -11.56 0.39 -3.48
CA GLN A 49 -10.92 0.74 -4.74
C GLN A 49 -11.54 2.00 -5.38
N ALA A 50 -12.83 2.26 -5.14
CA ALA A 50 -13.49 3.44 -5.68
C ALA A 50 -12.93 4.71 -5.04
N ALA A 51 -12.85 4.74 -3.70
CA ALA A 51 -12.24 5.85 -2.97
C ALA A 51 -10.74 6.03 -3.31
N MET A 52 -10.01 4.92 -3.51
CA MET A 52 -8.60 4.99 -3.94
C MET A 52 -8.46 5.59 -5.34
N ARG A 53 -9.30 5.18 -6.30
CA ARG A 53 -9.29 5.78 -7.65
C ARG A 53 -9.69 7.24 -7.63
N GLU A 54 -10.67 7.60 -6.81
CA GLU A 54 -11.08 8.99 -6.63
C GLU A 54 -9.94 9.83 -6.05
N ALA A 55 -9.21 9.32 -5.06
CA ALA A 55 -8.05 10.00 -4.49
C ALA A 55 -6.93 10.23 -5.52
N LEU A 56 -6.66 9.27 -6.41
CA LEU A 56 -5.75 9.45 -7.55
C LEU A 56 -6.30 10.45 -8.58
N HIS A 57 -7.62 10.56 -8.75
CA HIS A 57 -8.24 11.44 -9.75
C HIS A 57 -8.39 12.88 -9.26
N LEU A 58 -8.59 13.09 -7.96
CA LEU A 58 -8.62 14.43 -7.35
C LEU A 58 -7.29 15.16 -7.57
N ASP A 59 -6.23 14.39 -7.61
CA ASP A 59 -4.91 14.86 -7.97
C ASP A 59 -4.58 14.65 -9.44
N SER A 60 -5.47 14.06 -10.20
CA SER A 60 -5.29 14.15 -11.63
C SER A 60 -5.22 15.63 -11.92
N LEU A 61 -4.00 16.08 -11.96
CA LEU A 61 -3.54 17.40 -12.32
C LEU A 61 -4.34 17.77 -13.55
N SER A 62 -5.55 18.19 -13.25
CA SER A 62 -6.69 18.15 -14.14
C SER A 62 -6.30 18.79 -15.42
N THR A 63 -6.36 18.04 -16.44
CA THR A 63 -6.67 18.60 -17.75
C THR A 63 -7.78 19.60 -17.50
N PRO A 64 -7.58 20.90 -17.73
CA PRO A 64 -8.66 21.86 -17.63
C PRO A 64 -9.81 21.31 -18.45
N GLU A 65 -10.99 21.20 -17.84
CA GLU A 65 -12.21 20.54 -18.31
C GLU A 65 -12.72 21.00 -19.70
N ASN A 66 -11.96 21.84 -20.39
CA ASN A 66 -12.29 22.44 -21.68
C ASN A 66 -11.19 22.38 -22.75
N GLN A 67 -10.13 21.59 -22.54
CA GLN A 67 -9.24 21.34 -23.67
C GLN A 67 -9.71 20.05 -24.35
N SER A 68 -10.59 20.22 -25.33
CA SER A 68 -10.71 19.25 -26.45
C SER A 68 -9.30 18.80 -26.80
N VAL A 69 -9.08 17.47 -26.69
CA VAL A 69 -7.82 16.83 -27.05
C VAL A 69 -7.47 17.32 -28.46
N SER A 70 -6.63 18.33 -28.53
CA SER A 70 -6.07 18.76 -29.80
C SER A 70 -5.02 17.73 -30.17
N HIS A 71 -5.46 16.70 -30.90
CA HIS A 71 -4.60 15.64 -31.47
C HIS A 71 -3.49 16.19 -32.39
N GLU A 72 -3.35 17.50 -32.49
CA GLU A 72 -2.45 18.18 -33.41
C GLU A 72 -1.15 18.67 -32.79
N SER A 73 -1.00 18.51 -31.46
CA SER A 73 0.26 18.89 -30.80
C SER A 73 1.33 17.85 -31.04
N ALA A 74 2.38 18.20 -31.75
CA ALA A 74 3.46 17.30 -32.10
C ALA A 74 4.19 16.78 -30.83
N ARG A 75 4.31 15.47 -30.74
CA ARG A 75 5.19 14.81 -29.79
C ARG A 75 6.63 15.24 -30.04
N PRO A 76 7.44 15.51 -29.01
CA PRO A 76 8.87 15.75 -29.17
C PRO A 76 9.55 14.62 -29.95
N SER A 77 10.54 14.96 -30.76
CA SER A 77 11.33 13.96 -31.49
C SER A 77 12.42 13.37 -30.59
N PRO A 78 12.61 12.04 -30.60
CA PRO A 78 13.73 11.42 -29.90
C PRO A 78 15.09 11.81 -30.54
N PRO A 79 16.20 11.68 -29.77
CA PRO A 79 16.23 11.36 -28.34
C PRO A 79 15.85 12.58 -27.50
N PHE A 80 15.03 12.39 -26.45
CA PHE A 80 14.60 13.47 -25.58
C PHE A 80 15.10 13.27 -24.13
N ARG A 81 15.25 14.39 -23.42
CA ARG A 81 15.56 14.41 -22.00
C ARG A 81 14.27 14.34 -21.18
N LEU A 82 14.19 13.35 -20.27
CA LEU A 82 13.02 13.06 -19.46
C LEU A 82 13.24 13.50 -18.01
N GLY A 83 12.50 14.53 -17.56
CA GLY A 83 12.38 14.87 -16.15
C GLY A 83 11.28 14.02 -15.50
N VAL A 84 11.57 13.39 -14.35
CA VAL A 84 10.58 12.56 -13.63
C VAL A 84 10.22 13.24 -12.32
N PHE A 85 8.94 13.46 -12.12
CA PHE A 85 8.38 14.02 -10.90
C PHE A 85 7.49 12.99 -10.20
N PHE A 86 7.72 12.79 -8.91
CA PHE A 86 6.92 11.92 -8.07
C PHE A 86 6.04 12.78 -7.17
N VAL A 87 4.73 12.64 -7.35
CA VAL A 87 3.74 13.39 -6.56
C VAL A 87 3.83 12.96 -5.10
N LYS A 88 3.77 13.94 -4.21
CA LYS A 88 3.63 13.73 -2.77
C LYS A 88 2.23 14.17 -2.37
N HIS A 89 1.44 13.22 -1.94
CA HIS A 89 0.12 13.55 -1.41
C HIS A 89 0.20 14.11 0.00
N ASP A 90 -0.50 15.16 0.26
CA ASP A 90 -0.74 15.69 1.61
C ASP A 90 -2.10 15.22 2.17
N VAL A 91 -2.48 14.00 1.80
CA VAL A 91 -3.71 13.37 2.30
C VAL A 91 -3.42 12.83 3.70
N PRO A 92 -4.25 13.10 4.71
CA PRO A 92 -4.11 12.46 6.00
C PRO A 92 -4.25 10.93 5.84
N ASP A 93 -3.34 10.18 6.45
CA ASP A 93 -3.44 8.73 6.47
C ASP A 93 -4.75 8.33 7.15
N THR A 94 -5.59 7.68 6.39
CA THR A 94 -6.82 7.06 6.91
C THR A 94 -6.61 5.54 7.01
N PRO A 95 -7.44 4.82 7.78
CA PRO A 95 -7.36 3.35 7.79
C PRO A 95 -7.51 2.72 6.40
N SER A 96 -8.16 3.43 5.46
CA SER A 96 -8.49 2.94 4.12
C SER A 96 -7.52 3.41 3.04
N ILE A 97 -6.77 4.49 3.27
CA ILE A 97 -5.93 5.13 2.26
C ILE A 97 -4.66 5.65 2.93
N ARG A 98 -3.51 5.29 2.36
CA ARG A 98 -2.18 5.72 2.80
C ARG A 98 -1.43 6.38 1.66
N LYS A 99 -0.58 7.34 1.99
CA LYS A 99 0.38 7.93 1.04
C LYS A 99 1.37 6.87 0.58
N VAL A 100 1.74 6.93 -0.68
CA VAL A 100 2.91 6.22 -1.15
C VAL A 100 4.13 7.11 -0.98
N GLU A 101 5.05 6.71 -0.13
CA GLU A 101 6.37 7.35 -0.04
C GLU A 101 7.29 6.78 -1.11
N TRP A 102 7.71 7.63 -2.04
CA TRP A 102 8.64 7.28 -3.10
C TRP A 102 10.08 7.42 -2.60
N LEU A 103 10.69 6.29 -2.23
CA LEU A 103 12.07 6.24 -1.76
C LEU A 103 13.06 6.33 -2.94
N SER A 104 14.34 6.61 -2.64
CA SER A 104 15.38 6.60 -3.66
C SER A 104 15.49 5.26 -4.39
N ALA A 105 15.37 4.15 -3.67
CA ALA A 105 15.39 2.81 -4.26
C ALA A 105 14.25 2.58 -5.28
N ASP A 106 13.07 3.17 -5.06
CA ASP A 106 11.93 3.09 -5.96
C ASP A 106 12.21 3.85 -7.26
N ARG A 107 12.81 5.03 -7.15
CA ARG A 107 13.23 5.86 -8.29
C ARG A 107 14.30 5.16 -9.11
N ASP A 108 15.29 4.58 -8.44
CA ASP A 108 16.37 3.82 -9.09
C ASP A 108 15.81 2.59 -9.82
N GLN A 109 14.81 1.94 -9.25
CA GLN A 109 14.13 0.82 -9.90
C GLN A 109 13.42 1.25 -11.19
N LEU A 110 12.71 2.37 -11.15
CA LEU A 110 12.09 2.93 -12.35
C LEU A 110 13.16 3.27 -13.41
N PHE A 111 14.21 3.96 -13.02
CA PHE A 111 15.27 4.36 -13.95
C PHE A 111 15.96 3.15 -14.59
N ARG A 112 16.19 2.08 -13.83
CA ARG A 112 16.70 0.83 -14.42
C ARG A 112 15.73 0.23 -15.45
N LYS A 113 14.42 0.41 -15.29
CA LYS A 113 13.43 -0.04 -16.28
C LYS A 113 13.40 0.82 -17.53
N LEU A 114 13.71 2.08 -17.42
CA LEU A 114 13.78 3.01 -18.53
C LEU A 114 15.16 3.02 -19.23
N ALA A 115 16.18 2.45 -18.60
CA ALA A 115 17.55 2.45 -19.12
C ALA A 115 17.68 1.87 -20.55
N PRO A 116 16.99 0.77 -20.94
CA PRO A 116 17.06 0.25 -22.31
C PRO A 116 16.62 1.25 -23.37
N LEU A 117 15.74 2.20 -23.05
CA LEU A 117 15.30 3.23 -23.99
C LEU A 117 16.40 4.22 -24.37
N ARG A 118 17.50 4.28 -23.62
CA ARG A 118 18.70 5.06 -23.98
C ARG A 118 19.49 4.36 -25.07
N ASP A 119 19.61 3.03 -24.98
CA ASP A 119 20.30 2.21 -25.98
C ASP A 119 19.51 2.24 -27.32
N GLU A 120 18.17 2.33 -27.24
CA GLU A 120 17.27 2.50 -28.38
C GLU A 120 17.25 3.95 -28.93
N GLN A 121 18.03 4.87 -28.36
CA GLN A 121 18.07 6.29 -28.71
C GLN A 121 16.70 7.00 -28.61
N LEU A 122 15.82 6.53 -27.77
CA LEU A 122 14.58 7.22 -27.44
C LEU A 122 14.78 8.24 -26.31
N LEU A 123 15.64 7.92 -25.33
CA LEU A 123 16.00 8.81 -24.23
C LEU A 123 17.46 9.25 -24.34
N ALA A 124 17.71 10.55 -24.29
CA ALA A 124 19.05 11.10 -24.16
C ALA A 124 19.52 11.04 -22.70
N ASP A 125 18.62 11.40 -21.77
CA ASP A 125 18.89 11.43 -20.33
C ASP A 125 17.61 11.31 -19.52
N THR A 126 17.72 10.90 -18.23
CA THR A 126 16.61 10.79 -17.29
C THR A 126 17.05 11.31 -15.93
N PHE A 127 16.30 12.23 -15.33
CA PHE A 127 16.62 12.83 -14.04
C PHE A 127 15.37 13.13 -13.21
N VAL A 128 15.55 13.24 -11.89
CA VAL A 128 14.45 13.54 -10.95
C VAL A 128 14.25 15.04 -10.85
N LEU A 129 12.99 15.48 -10.96
CA LEU A 129 12.56 16.81 -10.56
C LEU A 129 12.15 16.77 -9.08
N VAL A 130 12.70 17.66 -8.26
CA VAL A 130 12.41 17.73 -6.82
C VAL A 130 11.49 18.91 -6.51
N ASP A 131 10.63 18.76 -5.50
CA ASP A 131 9.58 19.73 -5.14
C ASP A 131 10.12 21.14 -4.92
N VAL A 132 11.28 21.26 -4.27
CA VAL A 132 11.92 22.57 -3.98
C VAL A 132 12.19 23.38 -5.26
N THR A 133 12.15 22.76 -6.42
CA THR A 133 12.32 23.44 -7.72
C THR A 133 11.01 23.93 -8.33
N LEU A 134 9.89 23.52 -7.76
CA LEU A 134 8.56 23.87 -8.24
C LEU A 134 8.12 25.25 -7.68
N ARG A 135 7.40 26.00 -8.49
CA ARG A 135 6.69 27.20 -8.06
C ARG A 135 5.22 26.91 -7.72
N SER A 136 4.69 25.83 -8.25
CA SER A 136 3.36 25.29 -7.98
C SER A 136 3.33 23.79 -8.34
N ASP A 137 2.51 23.02 -7.65
CA ASP A 137 2.41 21.56 -7.77
C ASP A 137 1.52 21.11 -8.94
N ASN A 138 1.05 22.05 -9.75
CA ASN A 138 0.27 21.74 -10.93
C ASN A 138 1.16 21.38 -12.14
N VAL A 139 0.58 20.77 -13.17
CA VAL A 139 1.28 20.37 -14.41
C VAL A 139 2.10 21.50 -14.99
N LYS A 140 1.54 22.73 -15.00
CA LYS A 140 2.24 23.91 -15.54
C LYS A 140 3.52 24.22 -14.77
N GLY A 141 3.49 24.15 -13.45
CA GLY A 141 4.67 24.35 -12.60
C GLY A 141 5.73 23.29 -12.80
N ILE A 142 5.29 22.02 -12.91
CA ILE A 142 6.19 20.90 -13.17
C ILE A 142 6.82 21.00 -14.56
N ARG A 143 6.05 21.33 -15.60
CA ARG A 143 6.59 21.59 -16.96
C ARG A 143 7.59 22.75 -16.97
N GLN A 144 7.31 23.85 -16.25
CA GLN A 144 8.22 24.97 -16.12
C GLN A 144 9.53 24.58 -15.40
N ALA A 145 9.45 23.76 -14.37
CA ALA A 145 10.63 23.20 -13.73
C ALA A 145 11.43 22.34 -14.70
N GLY A 146 10.78 21.44 -15.42
CA GLY A 146 11.39 20.63 -16.47
C GLY A 146 12.12 21.47 -17.50
N ALA A 147 11.49 22.57 -17.97
CA ALA A 147 12.11 23.49 -18.93
C ALA A 147 13.41 24.11 -18.39
N ARG A 148 13.45 24.51 -17.12
CA ARG A 148 14.65 25.09 -16.48
C ARG A 148 15.81 24.11 -16.40
N PHE A 149 15.52 22.83 -16.23
CA PHE A 149 16.53 21.76 -16.22
C PHE A 149 16.79 21.15 -17.60
N GLY A 150 16.21 21.73 -18.67
CA GLY A 150 16.43 21.30 -20.03
C GLY A 150 15.76 19.96 -20.36
N ALA A 151 14.66 19.60 -19.73
CA ALA A 151 13.83 18.49 -20.15
C ALA A 151 13.07 18.83 -21.42
N ASP A 152 12.89 17.85 -22.29
CA ASP A 152 11.99 17.92 -23.44
C ASP A 152 10.59 17.40 -23.07
N MET A 153 10.57 16.43 -22.14
CA MET A 153 9.36 15.85 -21.59
C MET A 153 9.44 15.73 -20.07
N VAL A 154 8.30 15.76 -19.40
CA VAL A 154 8.17 15.44 -17.98
C VAL A 154 7.23 14.26 -17.80
N LEU A 155 7.63 13.32 -16.96
CA LEU A 155 6.84 12.21 -16.48
C LEU A 155 6.41 12.51 -15.05
N ILE A 156 5.12 12.57 -14.83
CA ILE A 156 4.53 12.77 -13.50
C ILE A 156 4.02 11.42 -13.04
N ILE A 157 4.47 10.97 -11.89
CA ILE A 157 4.07 9.69 -11.29
C ILE A 157 3.32 9.97 -10.01
N ASP A 158 2.17 9.35 -9.90
CA ASP A 158 1.30 9.43 -8.75
C ASP A 158 0.99 8.04 -8.20
N GLY A 159 0.71 7.93 -6.90
CA GLY A 159 0.39 6.65 -6.30
C GLY A 159 -0.23 6.77 -4.92
N ILE A 160 -1.10 5.83 -4.65
CA ILE A 160 -1.81 5.68 -3.40
C ILE A 160 -1.79 4.22 -2.96
N ALA A 161 -1.87 3.97 -1.67
CA ALA A 161 -1.86 2.64 -1.10
C ALA A 161 -2.96 2.44 -0.06
N ALA A 162 -3.32 1.19 0.16
CA ALA A 162 -4.17 0.77 1.27
C ALA A 162 -3.62 -0.52 1.87
N VAL A 163 -3.85 -0.72 3.16
CA VAL A 163 -3.45 -1.93 3.87
C VAL A 163 -4.65 -2.46 4.65
N ASP A 164 -4.93 -3.74 4.50
CA ASP A 164 -5.94 -4.47 5.26
C ASP A 164 -5.25 -5.58 6.08
N ARG A 165 -5.28 -5.45 7.40
CA ARG A 165 -4.72 -6.43 8.33
C ARG A 165 -5.83 -7.14 9.06
N TYR A 166 -5.85 -8.45 8.99
CA TYR A 166 -6.88 -9.29 9.59
C TYR A 166 -6.32 -10.62 10.10
N ASN A 167 -7.12 -11.31 10.90
CA ASN A 167 -6.78 -12.59 11.47
C ASN A 167 -7.50 -13.72 10.72
N ASN A 168 -6.74 -14.75 10.34
CA ASN A 168 -7.29 -15.96 9.74
C ASN A 168 -7.73 -16.98 10.82
N ARG A 169 -8.17 -18.17 10.39
CA ARG A 169 -8.67 -19.20 11.30
C ARG A 169 -7.66 -19.68 12.34
N LEU A 170 -6.35 -19.55 12.11
CA LEU A 170 -5.33 -19.98 13.08
C LEU A 170 -5.21 -19.02 14.27
N ALA A 171 -5.74 -17.81 14.15
CA ALA A 171 -5.72 -16.83 15.21
C ALA A 171 -6.57 -17.21 16.45
N TRP A 172 -7.44 -18.21 16.35
CA TRP A 172 -8.18 -18.71 17.51
C TRP A 172 -7.24 -19.28 18.59
N LEU A 173 -6.00 -19.66 18.24
CA LEU A 173 -4.98 -20.12 19.16
C LEU A 173 -4.17 -18.96 19.82
N TYR A 174 -4.39 -17.71 19.43
CA TYR A 174 -3.69 -16.55 19.97
C TYR A 174 -3.88 -16.28 21.48
N PRO A 175 -5.00 -16.68 22.13
CA PRO A 175 -5.09 -16.63 23.59
C PRO A 175 -3.99 -17.45 24.31
N THR A 176 -3.37 -18.42 23.62
CA THR A 176 -2.14 -19.03 24.07
C THR A 176 -0.97 -18.10 23.66
N LEU A 177 -0.13 -17.69 24.60
CA LEU A 177 1.04 -16.86 24.28
C LEU A 177 1.90 -17.47 23.15
N LEU A 178 2.08 -18.78 23.14
CA LEU A 178 2.81 -19.50 22.09
C LEU A 178 2.13 -19.37 20.74
N GLY A 179 0.80 -19.38 20.68
CA GLY A 179 0.06 -19.26 19.43
C GLY A 179 0.31 -17.93 18.72
N ALA A 180 0.32 -16.82 19.45
CA ALA A 180 0.54 -15.48 18.89
C ALA A 180 1.96 -15.30 18.30
N TYR A 181 2.95 -16.04 18.80
CA TYR A 181 4.34 -15.97 18.32
C TYR A 181 4.66 -16.98 17.21
N LEU A 182 4.08 -18.17 17.26
CA LEU A 182 4.48 -19.28 16.40
C LEU A 182 3.54 -19.53 15.22
N LEU A 183 2.25 -19.19 15.36
CA LEU A 183 1.26 -19.53 14.34
C LEU A 183 1.04 -18.39 13.33
N PRO A 184 0.99 -18.69 12.02
CA PRO A 184 0.73 -17.70 10.98
C PRO A 184 -0.77 -17.37 10.89
N GLY A 185 -1.33 -16.86 11.97
CA GLY A 185 -2.75 -16.54 12.10
C GLY A 185 -3.12 -15.11 11.70
N THR A 186 -2.14 -14.26 11.38
CA THR A 186 -2.36 -12.89 10.90
C THR A 186 -1.98 -12.78 9.43
N GLU A 187 -2.80 -12.08 8.66
CA GLU A 187 -2.57 -11.75 7.26
C GLU A 187 -2.57 -10.23 7.11
N SER A 188 -1.69 -9.72 6.28
CA SER A 188 -1.63 -8.32 5.87
C SER A 188 -1.65 -8.26 4.35
N ASP A 189 -2.70 -7.69 3.81
CA ASP A 189 -2.87 -7.41 2.39
C ASP A 189 -2.57 -5.94 2.14
N ALA A 190 -1.79 -5.64 1.12
CA ALA A 190 -1.53 -4.29 0.66
C ALA A 190 -1.95 -4.15 -0.80
N LEU A 191 -2.67 -3.07 -1.12
CA LEU A 191 -3.00 -2.67 -2.47
C LEU A 191 -2.27 -1.36 -2.78
N VAL A 192 -1.53 -1.32 -3.88
CA VAL A 192 -0.91 -0.10 -4.41
C VAL A 192 -1.51 0.18 -5.78
N MET A 193 -2.02 1.39 -5.94
CA MET A 193 -2.42 1.95 -7.23
C MET A 193 -1.40 3.01 -7.62
N ALA A 194 -0.84 2.89 -8.82
CA ALA A 194 0.10 3.87 -9.37
C ALA A 194 -0.29 4.23 -10.80
N THR A 195 -0.18 5.50 -11.11
CA THR A 195 -0.47 6.04 -12.44
C THR A 195 0.63 7.00 -12.87
N GLY A 196 0.60 7.41 -14.10
CA GLY A 196 1.53 8.40 -14.61
C GLY A 196 0.96 9.20 -15.78
N SER A 197 1.60 10.30 -16.07
CA SER A 197 1.31 11.08 -17.28
C SER A 197 2.59 11.67 -17.84
N LEU A 198 2.72 11.58 -19.17
CA LEU A 198 3.82 12.18 -19.91
C LEU A 198 3.34 13.51 -20.52
N TRP A 199 4.14 14.54 -20.38
CA TRP A 199 3.86 15.88 -20.88
C TRP A 199 5.07 16.42 -21.63
N ALA A 200 4.84 16.94 -22.82
CA ALA A 200 5.87 17.71 -23.49
C ALA A 200 6.07 19.06 -22.78
N VAL A 201 7.31 19.51 -22.70
CA VAL A 201 7.65 20.79 -22.02
C VAL A 201 7.24 21.99 -22.87
N ARG A 202 7.43 21.89 -24.18
CA ARG A 202 7.25 23.02 -25.13
C ARG A 202 6.00 22.97 -25.99
N SER A 203 5.26 21.88 -25.94
CA SER A 203 4.00 21.71 -26.69
C SER A 203 2.90 21.21 -25.74
N ASP A 204 1.66 21.21 -26.20
CA ASP A 204 0.54 20.70 -25.41
C ASP A 204 0.33 19.19 -25.55
N TRP A 205 1.31 18.50 -26.17
CA TRP A 205 1.28 17.05 -26.26
C TRP A 205 1.34 16.41 -24.88
N HIS A 206 0.46 15.48 -24.63
CA HIS A 206 0.48 14.66 -23.41
C HIS A 206 -0.03 13.25 -23.68
N ALA A 207 0.39 12.29 -22.88
CA ALA A 207 -0.07 10.91 -22.92
C ALA A 207 -0.28 10.39 -21.49
N PRO A 208 -1.50 9.97 -21.13
CA PRO A 208 -1.76 9.31 -19.87
C PRO A 208 -1.15 7.91 -19.89
N ILE A 209 -0.62 7.49 -18.73
CA ILE A 209 -0.17 6.13 -18.49
C ILE A 209 -1.28 5.41 -17.72
N GLN A 210 -1.71 4.28 -18.24
CA GLN A 210 -2.76 3.49 -17.61
C GLN A 210 -2.39 3.12 -16.18
N THR A 211 -3.32 3.30 -15.25
CA THR A 211 -3.15 2.95 -13.83
C THR A 211 -2.80 1.47 -13.64
N VAL A 212 -1.85 1.22 -12.77
CA VAL A 212 -1.43 -0.10 -12.33
C VAL A 212 -1.99 -0.35 -10.94
N GLU A 213 -2.66 -1.48 -10.76
CA GLU A 213 -3.20 -1.93 -9.48
C GLU A 213 -2.50 -3.23 -9.10
N ILE A 214 -1.77 -3.23 -8.00
CA ILE A 214 -1.01 -4.38 -7.53
C ILE A 214 -1.37 -4.67 -6.08
N GLN A 215 -1.74 -5.91 -5.82
CA GLN A 215 -1.98 -6.42 -4.48
C GLN A 215 -0.87 -7.39 -4.09
N SER A 216 -0.35 -7.25 -2.86
CA SER A 216 0.53 -8.22 -2.22
C SER A 216 -0.06 -8.68 -0.89
N LYS A 217 0.27 -9.89 -0.49
CA LYS A 217 -0.23 -10.52 0.73
C LYS A 217 0.92 -11.18 1.50
N VAL A 218 1.06 -10.79 2.76
CA VAL A 218 2.01 -11.39 3.69
C VAL A 218 1.26 -12.10 4.81
N LYS A 219 1.70 -13.30 5.18
CA LYS A 219 1.15 -14.10 6.27
C LYS A 219 2.24 -14.38 7.30
N GLY A 220 1.85 -14.31 8.56
CA GLY A 220 2.77 -14.63 9.65
C GLY A 220 2.08 -14.65 11.02
N SER A 221 2.87 -14.74 12.06
CA SER A 221 2.36 -14.64 13.42
C SER A 221 2.05 -13.17 13.76
N ALA A 222 1.13 -12.95 14.71
CA ALA A 222 0.72 -11.61 15.10
C ALA A 222 1.90 -10.72 15.54
N ALA A 223 2.95 -11.34 16.11
CA ALA A 223 4.12 -10.64 16.62
C ALA A 223 5.09 -10.18 15.50
N PHE A 224 5.08 -10.82 14.32
CA PHE A 224 6.11 -10.61 13.29
C PHE A 224 5.57 -10.20 11.93
N VAL A 225 4.24 -10.18 11.70
CA VAL A 225 3.69 -9.66 10.46
C VAL A 225 3.82 -8.15 10.45
N GLU A 226 4.54 -7.64 9.45
CA GLU A 226 4.72 -6.21 9.22
C GLU A 226 3.95 -5.80 7.96
N ASP A 227 3.04 -4.84 8.11
CA ASP A 227 2.29 -4.23 7.01
C ASP A 227 3.23 -3.59 5.97
N ALA A 228 4.37 -3.08 6.44
CA ALA A 228 5.40 -2.48 5.60
C ALA A 228 5.96 -3.46 4.56
N THR A 229 6.07 -4.74 4.90
CA THR A 229 6.56 -5.76 3.97
C THR A 229 5.60 -5.96 2.80
N ALA A 230 4.30 -6.17 3.09
CA ALA A 230 3.28 -6.32 2.05
C ALA A 230 3.19 -5.07 1.16
N LEU A 231 3.24 -3.88 1.78
CA LEU A 231 3.21 -2.61 1.07
C LEU A 231 4.43 -2.44 0.16
N GLN A 232 5.63 -2.76 0.65
CA GLN A 232 6.86 -2.62 -0.13
C GLN A 232 6.89 -3.59 -1.33
N GLU A 233 6.43 -4.83 -1.15
CA GLU A 233 6.31 -5.79 -2.24
C GLU A 233 5.32 -5.30 -3.31
N ALA A 234 4.13 -4.86 -2.92
CA ALA A 234 3.13 -4.31 -3.84
C ALA A 234 3.68 -3.09 -4.59
N LYS A 235 4.37 -2.19 -3.90
CA LYS A 235 4.98 -0.98 -4.48
C LYS A 235 6.06 -1.32 -5.50
N GLN A 236 6.96 -2.26 -5.20
CA GLN A 236 8.01 -2.68 -6.14
C GLN A 236 7.42 -3.27 -7.42
N GLN A 237 6.39 -4.10 -7.30
CA GLN A 237 5.69 -4.67 -8.45
C GLN A 237 4.93 -3.60 -9.25
N ALA A 238 4.34 -2.60 -8.57
CA ALA A 238 3.65 -1.49 -9.21
C ALA A 238 4.63 -0.64 -10.04
N ILE A 239 5.81 -0.29 -9.49
CA ILE A 239 6.85 0.45 -10.20
C ILE A 239 7.36 -0.35 -11.41
N HIS A 240 7.57 -1.66 -11.24
CA HIS A 240 7.99 -2.52 -12.34
C HIS A 240 6.98 -2.49 -13.49
N SER A 241 5.68 -2.65 -13.18
CA SER A 241 4.61 -2.69 -14.16
C SER A 241 4.36 -1.31 -14.78
N LEU A 242 4.44 -0.25 -13.97
CA LEU A 242 4.34 1.13 -14.44
C LEU A 242 5.48 1.47 -15.41
N GLY A 243 6.73 1.11 -15.05
CA GLY A 243 7.89 1.32 -15.90
C GLY A 243 7.76 0.64 -17.26
N LYS A 244 7.18 -0.57 -17.31
CA LYS A 244 6.88 -1.26 -18.57
C LYS A 244 5.88 -0.47 -19.41
N ARG A 245 4.78 -0.02 -18.84
CA ARG A 245 3.76 0.77 -19.56
C ARG A 245 4.30 2.11 -20.06
N ILE A 246 5.15 2.76 -19.27
CA ILE A 246 5.84 3.99 -19.68
C ILE A 246 6.70 3.71 -20.92
N ALA A 247 7.48 2.63 -20.90
CA ALA A 247 8.31 2.25 -22.04
C ALA A 247 7.49 1.98 -23.28
N GLU A 248 6.37 1.25 -23.17
CA GLU A 248 5.45 0.98 -24.26
C GLU A 248 4.89 2.27 -24.88
N VAL A 249 4.49 3.25 -24.05
CA VAL A 249 4.01 4.55 -24.55
C VAL A 249 5.12 5.33 -25.25
N LEU A 250 6.35 5.27 -24.72
CA LEU A 250 7.49 5.94 -25.31
C LEU A 250 7.97 5.30 -26.63
N GLN A 251 7.80 4.00 -26.77
CA GLN A 251 8.11 3.24 -28.00
C GLN A 251 7.00 3.30 -29.06
N SER A 252 5.77 3.66 -28.68
CA SER A 252 4.65 3.73 -29.60
C SER A 252 4.96 4.71 -30.74
N PRO A 253 4.76 4.33 -32.00
CA PRO A 253 4.91 5.24 -33.13
C PRO A 253 3.93 6.40 -33.05
N LYS A 254 4.26 7.49 -33.72
CA LYS A 254 3.43 8.71 -33.80
C LYS A 254 2.09 8.44 -34.46
#